data_26881b33f1f2400293f8ec8603292225
#
_entry.id   26881b33f1f2400293f8ec8603292225
#
_cell.length_a   1.000
_cell.length_b   1.000
_cell.length_c   1.000
_cell.angle_alpha   90.00
_cell.angle_beta   90.00
_cell.angle_gamma   90.00
#
_symmetry.space_group_name_H-M   'P 1'
#
loop_
_entity.id
_entity.type
_entity.pdbx_description
1 polymer ?
#
loop_
_entity_poly.entity_id
_entity_poly.type
_entity_poly.pdbx_seq_one_letter_code
_entity_poly.pdbx_strand_id
1 'polypeptide(L)'
;MSSSHWDIFCRVVDNFGDLGVCWRLARQLALEHGKRVRLWLDGPKLLHLIAPERDDTIEVLPWENVAETTKAADVVIEAFACELPPLYLQAMADRKNPPCWLNLEYLSAEEWIEGCHGLASPHPRLKLAKYFFFPGFTPKSGGLLRERDLLLRQRDRADLLARLGIKDQPDALLLTLFCYRSAPVAALIEAWKQTPCLRPALCLVPPGQPYDALSAHLGEPSAKGWQAGQVHLVPIPFLSQEAYDSLLFVSDFNFVRGEDSFIRAQWAGKPFVWQAYQQAENAHHAKIDAFAERYRPHPLLLDFWRFWNDAEHDENTPGNFWQWLCADRAALDELDLCAQNWRAYLLAQEDLASRLVGFCGERQLGRYRRGSAAGELANDSAHVSSTSHSCR
;
A
#
# COMPACT_ATOMS: atom_id res chain seq x y z
N MET A 1 0.63 31.19 1.59
CA MET A 1 1.81 30.41 1.16
C MET A 1 1.45 29.72 -0.15
N SER A 2 2.28 29.81 -1.19
CA SER A 2 2.02 29.09 -2.46
C SER A 2 2.01 27.58 -2.18
N SER A 3 0.98 26.87 -2.64
CA SER A 3 0.90 25.40 -2.53
C SER A 3 2.10 24.79 -3.28
N SER A 4 2.89 23.93 -2.62
CA SER A 4 4.00 23.24 -3.26
C SER A 4 3.50 22.21 -4.27
N HIS A 5 4.21 22.06 -5.40
CA HIS A 5 3.93 21.08 -6.43
C HIS A 5 4.64 19.78 -6.13
N TRP A 6 3.93 18.66 -6.26
CA TRP A 6 4.40 17.31 -6.01
C TRP A 6 4.18 16.45 -7.25
N ASP A 7 5.21 15.78 -7.70
CA ASP A 7 5.14 14.81 -8.78
C ASP A 7 5.37 13.41 -8.22
N ILE A 8 4.49 12.49 -8.55
CA ILE A 8 4.61 11.07 -8.21
C ILE A 8 4.74 10.32 -9.53
N PHE A 9 5.85 9.61 -9.70
CA PHE A 9 6.09 8.72 -10.83
C PHE A 9 5.86 7.29 -10.40
N CYS A 10 5.05 6.55 -11.14
CA CYS A 10 4.75 5.16 -10.89
C CYS A 10 4.82 4.35 -12.19
N ARG A 11 5.66 3.32 -12.21
CA ARG A 11 5.60 2.24 -13.18
C ARG A 11 4.72 1.13 -12.63
N VAL A 12 3.74 0.71 -13.40
CA VAL A 12 2.78 -0.31 -12.97
C VAL A 12 3.35 -1.69 -13.26
N VAL A 13 3.85 -2.38 -12.23
CA VAL A 13 4.40 -3.74 -12.29
C VAL A 13 3.39 -4.75 -11.71
N ASP A 14 2.93 -4.54 -10.48
CA ASP A 14 1.85 -5.33 -9.86
C ASP A 14 0.49 -4.69 -10.16
N ASN A 15 0.13 -4.61 -11.45
CA ASN A 15 -1.18 -4.13 -11.94
C ASN A 15 -1.84 -3.05 -11.05
N PHE A 16 -2.69 -3.48 -10.10
CA PHE A 16 -3.46 -2.58 -9.24
C PHE A 16 -2.75 -2.21 -7.94
N GLY A 17 -1.69 -2.94 -7.53
CA GLY A 17 -0.98 -2.71 -6.27
C GLY A 17 -0.24 -1.39 -6.29
N ASP A 18 0.72 -1.25 -7.19
CA ASP A 18 1.57 -0.05 -7.30
C ASP A 18 0.73 1.20 -7.62
N LEU A 19 -0.18 1.05 -8.58
CA LEU A 19 -1.10 2.12 -8.96
C LEU A 19 -2.00 2.53 -7.80
N GLY A 20 -2.50 1.55 -7.05
CA GLY A 20 -3.39 1.77 -5.91
C GLY A 20 -2.74 2.57 -4.80
N VAL A 21 -1.51 2.21 -4.42
CA VAL A 21 -0.72 2.94 -3.41
C VAL A 21 -0.45 4.37 -3.88
N CYS A 22 0.02 4.55 -5.12
CA CYS A 22 0.33 5.87 -5.66
C CYS A 22 -0.91 6.77 -5.79
N TRP A 23 -2.05 6.22 -6.18
CA TRP A 23 -3.31 6.97 -6.26
C TRP A 23 -3.80 7.42 -4.88
N ARG A 24 -3.79 6.52 -3.88
CA ARG A 24 -4.15 6.88 -2.49
C ARG A 24 -3.24 7.96 -1.94
N LEU A 25 -1.92 7.83 -2.15
CA LEU A 25 -0.95 8.83 -1.71
C LEU A 25 -1.21 10.19 -2.38
N ALA A 26 -1.45 10.20 -3.71
CA ALA A 26 -1.76 11.41 -4.44
C ALA A 26 -3.01 12.11 -3.88
N ARG A 27 -4.08 11.36 -3.64
CA ARG A 27 -5.32 11.87 -3.03
C ARG A 27 -5.08 12.43 -1.63
N GLN A 28 -4.39 11.70 -0.77
CA GLN A 28 -4.14 12.13 0.59
C GLN A 28 -3.29 13.42 0.62
N LEU A 29 -2.25 13.51 -0.20
CA LEU A 29 -1.44 14.72 -0.34
C LEU A 29 -2.26 15.92 -0.84
N ALA A 30 -3.15 15.72 -1.80
CA ALA A 30 -3.98 16.78 -2.34
C ALA A 30 -5.05 17.22 -1.33
N LEU A 31 -5.84 16.29 -0.82
CA LEU A 31 -7.04 16.58 -0.03
C LEU A 31 -6.73 16.95 1.42
N GLU A 32 -5.73 16.31 2.04
CA GLU A 32 -5.45 16.50 3.47
C GLU A 32 -4.29 17.46 3.72
N HIS A 33 -3.34 17.57 2.76
CA HIS A 33 -2.15 18.41 2.90
C HIS A 33 -2.12 19.59 1.93
N GLY A 34 -3.17 19.77 1.10
CA GLY A 34 -3.32 20.91 0.18
C GLY A 34 -2.19 21.01 -0.85
N LYS A 35 -1.61 19.88 -1.27
CA LYS A 35 -0.57 19.84 -2.29
C LYS A 35 -1.18 19.83 -3.69
N ARG A 36 -0.48 20.44 -4.65
CA ARG A 36 -0.80 20.28 -6.07
C ARG A 36 -0.07 19.05 -6.58
N VAL A 37 -0.80 18.00 -6.93
CA VAL A 37 -0.21 16.71 -7.26
C VAL A 37 -0.39 16.39 -8.73
N ARG A 38 0.71 15.98 -9.40
CA ARG A 38 0.69 15.33 -10.70
C ARG A 38 1.11 13.88 -10.50
N LEU A 39 0.28 12.97 -10.98
CA LEU A 39 0.56 11.54 -10.97
C LEU A 39 0.95 11.10 -12.38
N TRP A 40 2.20 10.74 -12.57
CA TRP A 40 2.78 10.28 -13.82
C TRP A 40 2.77 8.76 -13.89
N LEU A 41 2.06 8.19 -14.88
CA LEU A 41 1.86 6.76 -15.03
C LEU A 41 2.36 6.27 -16.39
N ASP A 42 3.02 5.12 -16.44
CA ASP A 42 3.36 4.43 -17.69
C ASP A 42 2.16 3.67 -18.30
N GLY A 43 1.12 3.40 -17.49
CA GLY A 43 -0.12 2.74 -17.89
C GLY A 43 -1.38 3.36 -17.28
N PRO A 44 -1.79 4.60 -17.64
CA PRO A 44 -2.89 5.31 -16.96
C PRO A 44 -4.27 4.68 -17.18
N LYS A 45 -4.40 3.74 -18.13
CA LYS A 45 -5.69 3.12 -18.49
C LYS A 45 -6.35 2.33 -17.36
N LEU A 46 -5.55 1.77 -16.44
CA LEU A 46 -6.07 0.96 -15.33
C LEU A 46 -6.69 1.80 -14.21
N LEU A 47 -6.35 3.09 -14.14
CA LEU A 47 -6.80 3.95 -13.04
C LEU A 47 -8.33 4.07 -12.99
N HIS A 48 -9.02 4.09 -14.13
CA HIS A 48 -10.48 4.21 -14.16
C HIS A 48 -11.20 3.01 -13.50
N LEU A 49 -10.55 1.86 -13.41
CA LEU A 49 -11.12 0.69 -12.75
C LEU A 49 -11.10 0.82 -11.22
N ILE A 50 -9.98 1.28 -10.68
CA ILE A 50 -9.82 1.42 -9.21
C ILE A 50 -10.38 2.73 -8.67
N ALA A 51 -10.45 3.76 -9.51
CA ALA A 51 -10.94 5.09 -9.18
C ALA A 51 -11.84 5.63 -10.31
N PRO A 52 -13.07 5.10 -10.45
CA PRO A 52 -14.01 5.53 -11.50
C PRO A 52 -14.42 7.00 -11.32
N GLU A 53 -14.58 7.44 -10.07
CA GLU A 53 -14.83 8.83 -9.73
C GLU A 53 -13.49 9.52 -9.45
N ARG A 54 -12.92 10.15 -10.47
CA ARG A 54 -11.64 10.86 -10.34
C ARG A 54 -11.84 12.16 -9.57
N ASP A 55 -10.84 12.46 -8.76
CA ASP A 55 -10.71 13.75 -8.12
C ASP A 55 -9.97 14.72 -9.06
N ASP A 56 -10.63 15.74 -9.55
CA ASP A 56 -10.07 16.75 -10.46
C ASP A 56 -8.92 17.55 -9.84
N THR A 57 -8.68 17.40 -8.54
CA THR A 57 -7.54 18.04 -7.85
C THR A 57 -6.20 17.39 -8.17
N ILE A 58 -6.21 16.19 -8.79
CA ILE A 58 -5.02 15.44 -9.17
C ILE A 58 -4.89 15.38 -10.68
N GLU A 59 -3.82 15.91 -11.20
CA GLU A 59 -3.50 15.82 -12.62
C GLU A 59 -2.84 14.48 -12.92
N VAL A 60 -3.51 13.62 -13.72
CA VAL A 60 -2.97 12.31 -14.13
C VAL A 60 -2.38 12.43 -15.52
N LEU A 61 -1.10 12.13 -15.65
CA LEU A 61 -0.33 12.31 -16.88
C LEU A 61 0.36 11.00 -17.31
N PRO A 62 0.36 10.65 -18.58
CA PRO A 62 1.20 9.56 -19.08
C PRO A 62 2.68 9.98 -19.12
N TRP A 63 3.60 9.03 -18.87
CA TRP A 63 5.04 9.29 -18.89
C TRP A 63 5.56 9.83 -20.21
N GLU A 64 4.98 9.41 -21.31
CA GLU A 64 5.31 9.87 -22.67
C GLU A 64 5.10 11.38 -22.88
N ASN A 65 4.33 12.02 -22.00
CA ASN A 65 4.12 13.47 -22.03
C ASN A 65 5.26 14.26 -21.36
N VAL A 66 6.28 13.59 -20.81
CA VAL A 66 7.48 14.29 -20.33
C VAL A 66 8.28 14.83 -21.51
N ALA A 67 8.38 16.14 -21.61
CA ALA A 67 9.04 16.86 -22.69
C ALA A 67 10.13 17.80 -22.12
N GLU A 68 10.96 18.36 -22.98
CA GLU A 68 11.99 19.35 -22.62
C GLU A 68 11.40 20.59 -21.91
N THR A 69 10.15 20.92 -22.20
CA THR A 69 9.42 22.03 -21.58
C THR A 69 8.82 21.68 -20.22
N THR A 70 8.90 20.43 -19.79
CA THR A 70 8.33 19.97 -18.52
C THR A 70 9.10 20.59 -17.34
N LYS A 71 8.37 21.31 -16.49
CA LYS A 71 8.96 21.86 -15.26
C LYS A 71 8.84 20.83 -14.13
N ALA A 72 9.99 20.51 -13.52
CA ALA A 72 10.01 19.63 -12.36
C ALA A 72 9.33 20.28 -11.14
N ALA A 73 8.63 19.47 -10.36
CA ALA A 73 7.93 19.88 -9.14
C ALA A 73 8.92 20.23 -7.98
N ASP A 74 8.39 20.73 -6.86
CA ASP A 74 9.20 21.05 -5.67
C ASP A 74 9.58 19.80 -4.88
N VAL A 75 8.73 18.78 -4.96
CA VAL A 75 8.94 17.42 -4.44
C VAL A 75 8.67 16.43 -5.54
N VAL A 76 9.56 15.47 -5.69
CA VAL A 76 9.47 14.40 -6.68
C VAL A 76 9.57 13.06 -5.98
N ILE A 77 8.53 12.25 -6.12
CA ILE A 77 8.47 10.89 -5.61
C ILE A 77 8.63 9.93 -6.77
N GLU A 78 9.69 9.14 -6.71
CA GLU A 78 9.92 7.98 -7.54
C GLU A 78 9.38 6.77 -6.78
N ALA A 79 8.24 6.23 -7.19
CA ALA A 79 7.65 5.10 -6.50
C ALA A 79 8.30 3.79 -6.96
N PHE A 80 8.70 2.95 -5.98
CA PHE A 80 9.19 1.59 -6.19
C PHE A 80 10.38 1.50 -7.16
N ALA A 81 11.30 2.47 -7.04
CA ALA A 81 12.50 2.57 -7.88
C ALA A 81 12.20 2.53 -9.39
N CYS A 82 11.13 3.18 -9.84
CA CYS A 82 10.62 3.12 -11.21
C CYS A 82 11.51 3.79 -12.27
N GLU A 83 12.62 4.44 -11.86
CA GLU A 83 13.55 5.19 -12.69
C GLU A 83 12.90 6.31 -13.50
N LEU A 84 13.18 7.55 -13.13
CA LEU A 84 12.59 8.74 -13.76
C LEU A 84 13.06 8.90 -15.23
N PRO A 85 12.20 9.44 -16.12
CA PRO A 85 12.61 9.79 -17.48
C PRO A 85 13.83 10.72 -17.50
N PRO A 86 14.83 10.49 -18.38
CA PRO A 86 16.05 11.29 -18.43
C PRO A 86 15.80 12.80 -18.61
N LEU A 87 14.81 13.18 -19.41
CA LEU A 87 14.41 14.58 -19.60
C LEU A 87 13.90 15.20 -18.30
N TYR A 88 13.18 14.44 -17.49
CA TYR A 88 12.69 14.92 -16.21
C TYR A 88 13.82 15.07 -15.17
N LEU A 89 14.77 14.12 -15.14
CA LEU A 89 15.98 14.23 -14.32
C LEU A 89 16.79 15.48 -14.67
N GLN A 90 16.93 15.80 -15.96
CA GLN A 90 17.60 17.01 -16.40
C GLN A 90 16.83 18.25 -15.94
N ALA A 91 15.51 18.29 -16.11
CA ALA A 91 14.66 19.39 -15.64
C ALA A 91 14.78 19.61 -14.10
N MET A 92 14.97 18.53 -13.32
CA MET A 92 15.25 18.63 -11.88
C MET A 92 16.62 19.27 -11.61
N ALA A 93 17.66 18.89 -12.37
CA ALA A 93 19.03 19.36 -12.19
C ALA A 93 19.19 20.82 -12.59
N ASP A 94 18.44 21.29 -13.58
CA ASP A 94 18.48 22.67 -14.10
C ASP A 94 17.78 23.68 -13.18
N ARG A 95 17.05 23.21 -12.17
CA ARG A 95 16.44 24.12 -11.19
C ARG A 95 17.49 24.80 -10.34
N LYS A 96 17.34 26.11 -10.13
CA LYS A 96 18.16 26.87 -9.15
C LYS A 96 18.11 26.24 -7.77
N ASN A 97 16.93 25.78 -7.35
CA ASN A 97 16.72 25.01 -6.13
C ASN A 97 16.25 23.60 -6.54
N PRO A 98 17.13 22.59 -6.49
CA PRO A 98 16.75 21.22 -6.81
C PRO A 98 15.59 20.73 -5.95
N PRO A 99 14.69 19.87 -6.46
CA PRO A 99 13.57 19.35 -5.71
C PRO A 99 14.02 18.46 -4.53
N CYS A 100 13.12 18.24 -3.57
CA CYS A 100 13.25 17.10 -2.66
C CYS A 100 12.90 15.85 -3.46
N TRP A 101 13.87 15.01 -3.76
CA TRP A 101 13.69 13.79 -4.53
C TRP A 101 13.70 12.58 -3.61
N LEU A 102 12.60 11.82 -3.63
CA LEU A 102 12.38 10.66 -2.79
C LEU A 102 12.26 9.41 -3.66
N ASN A 103 12.79 8.30 -3.19
CA ASN A 103 12.40 6.98 -3.62
C ASN A 103 11.46 6.39 -2.56
N LEU A 104 10.18 6.29 -2.89
CA LEU A 104 9.21 5.60 -2.05
C LEU A 104 9.36 4.10 -2.30
N GLU A 105 9.91 3.41 -1.32
CA GLU A 105 10.15 1.97 -1.38
C GLU A 105 8.89 1.16 -1.09
N TYR A 106 8.95 -0.15 -1.35
CA TYR A 106 7.92 -1.07 -0.94
C TYR A 106 7.83 -1.19 0.59
N LEU A 107 6.65 -1.51 1.08
CA LEU A 107 6.40 -1.77 2.49
C LEU A 107 7.25 -2.95 2.99
N SER A 108 7.92 -2.76 4.14
CA SER A 108 8.59 -3.85 4.82
C SER A 108 8.44 -3.75 6.35
N ALA A 109 8.41 -4.91 6.99
CA ALA A 109 8.51 -5.06 8.45
C ALA A 109 9.94 -5.39 8.91
N GLU A 110 10.86 -5.61 7.98
CA GLU A 110 12.25 -5.98 8.26
C GLU A 110 12.98 -4.87 9.02
N GLU A 111 13.84 -5.24 9.96
CA GLU A 111 14.51 -4.28 10.84
C GLU A 111 15.49 -3.35 10.10
N TRP A 112 16.15 -3.88 9.05
CA TRP A 112 17.17 -3.13 8.30
C TRP A 112 16.64 -1.85 7.64
N ILE A 113 15.33 -1.78 7.32
CA ILE A 113 14.75 -0.58 6.70
C ILE A 113 14.87 0.64 7.59
N GLU A 114 14.85 0.46 8.93
CA GLU A 114 14.94 1.57 9.88
C GLU A 114 16.31 2.28 9.78
N GLY A 115 17.36 1.53 9.48
CA GLY A 115 18.70 2.09 9.24
C GLY A 115 18.87 2.75 7.87
N CYS A 116 18.03 2.42 6.91
CA CYS A 116 18.08 2.94 5.54
C CYS A 116 17.08 4.10 5.31
N HIS A 117 16.04 4.21 6.14
CA HIS A 117 15.01 5.23 6.00
C HIS A 117 15.59 6.64 6.13
N GLY A 118 15.32 7.49 5.14
CA GLY A 118 15.79 8.87 5.09
C GLY A 118 17.25 9.05 4.68
N LEU A 119 18.00 7.97 4.36
CA LEU A 119 19.35 8.07 3.83
C LEU A 119 19.38 8.72 2.45
N ALA A 120 20.42 9.51 2.21
CA ALA A 120 20.64 10.18 0.94
C ALA A 120 21.52 9.32 0.01
N SER A 121 21.14 9.20 -1.25
CA SER A 121 21.92 8.64 -2.34
C SER A 121 22.24 9.75 -3.35
N PRO A 122 23.47 10.31 -3.38
CA PRO A 122 23.86 11.30 -4.36
C PRO A 122 23.84 10.72 -5.78
N HIS A 123 23.27 11.47 -6.74
CA HIS A 123 23.29 11.05 -8.13
C HIS A 123 24.73 11.17 -8.69
N PRO A 124 25.24 10.15 -9.42
CA PRO A 124 26.66 10.09 -9.79
C PRO A 124 27.14 11.22 -10.73
N ARG A 125 26.24 11.82 -11.51
CA ARG A 125 26.58 12.84 -12.52
C ARG A 125 25.85 14.18 -12.36
N LEU A 126 24.70 14.19 -11.69
CA LEU A 126 23.88 15.40 -11.52
C LEU A 126 23.97 15.88 -10.08
N LYS A 127 23.83 17.19 -9.86
CA LYS A 127 23.81 17.79 -8.51
C LYS A 127 22.46 17.53 -7.81
N LEU A 128 22.07 16.27 -7.75
CA LEU A 128 20.85 15.78 -7.14
C LEU A 128 21.16 14.74 -6.07
N ALA A 129 20.32 14.63 -5.07
CA ALA A 129 20.35 13.55 -4.10
C ALA A 129 18.95 12.99 -3.94
N LYS A 130 18.83 11.67 -4.05
CA LYS A 130 17.62 10.91 -3.82
C LYS A 130 17.64 10.40 -2.38
N TYR A 131 16.50 10.49 -1.68
CA TYR A 131 16.35 9.98 -0.33
C TYR A 131 15.48 8.73 -0.34
N PHE A 132 15.91 7.67 0.32
CA PHE A 132 15.10 6.48 0.47
C PHE A 132 14.02 6.70 1.53
N PHE A 133 12.79 6.37 1.21
CA PHE A 133 11.65 6.49 2.11
C PHE A 133 10.91 5.16 2.18
N PHE A 134 11.10 4.43 3.27
CA PHE A 134 10.56 3.10 3.48
C PHE A 134 9.25 3.17 4.27
N PRO A 135 8.10 2.83 3.66
CA PRO A 135 6.90 2.52 4.42
C PRO A 135 7.16 1.39 5.41
N GLY A 136 6.52 1.43 6.57
CA GLY A 136 6.75 0.42 7.60
C GLY A 136 5.92 0.65 8.85
N PHE A 137 6.15 -0.19 9.85
CA PHE A 137 5.27 -0.36 10.99
C PHE A 137 5.77 0.30 12.28
N THR A 138 6.88 1.02 12.22
CA THR A 138 7.51 1.61 13.42
C THR A 138 7.65 3.12 13.33
N PRO A 139 7.88 3.81 14.45
CA PRO A 139 8.15 5.24 14.44
C PRO A 139 9.40 5.64 13.65
N LYS A 140 10.33 4.70 13.38
CA LYS A 140 11.57 4.93 12.63
C LYS A 140 11.45 4.67 11.13
N SER A 141 10.26 4.29 10.65
CA SER A 141 9.94 4.07 9.24
C SER A 141 8.98 5.14 8.72
N GLY A 142 8.59 5.05 7.45
CA GLY A 142 7.69 6.00 6.81
C GLY A 142 6.22 5.92 7.22
N GLY A 143 5.82 4.94 8.04
CA GLY A 143 4.41 4.72 8.39
C GLY A 143 3.61 4.09 7.26
N LEU A 144 2.29 4.07 7.39
CA LEU A 144 1.35 3.48 6.45
C LEU A 144 0.37 4.53 5.91
N LEU A 145 -0.09 4.35 4.67
CA LEU A 145 -1.18 5.16 4.11
C LEU A 145 -2.46 4.99 4.94
N ARG A 146 -3.00 6.11 5.38
CA ARG A 146 -4.24 6.17 6.16
C ARG A 146 -4.91 7.52 5.96
N GLU A 147 -6.00 7.54 5.23
CA GLU A 147 -6.83 8.75 5.10
C GLU A 147 -7.43 9.10 6.46
N ARG A 148 -7.53 10.40 6.76
CA ARG A 148 -8.01 10.92 8.05
C ARG A 148 -9.41 10.44 8.41
N ASP A 149 -10.27 10.28 7.41
CA ASP A 149 -11.65 9.84 7.58
C ASP A 149 -11.86 8.32 7.44
N LEU A 150 -10.80 7.55 7.15
CA LEU A 150 -10.90 6.12 6.84
C LEU A 150 -11.71 5.32 7.85
N LEU A 151 -11.50 5.56 9.14
CA LEU A 151 -12.20 4.85 10.21
C LEU A 151 -13.57 5.46 10.55
N LEU A 152 -13.84 6.68 10.09
CA LEU A 152 -15.11 7.38 10.34
C LEU A 152 -16.16 7.05 9.28
N ARG A 153 -15.77 6.49 8.15
CA ARG A 153 -16.69 6.10 7.08
C ARG A 153 -17.63 5.01 7.57
N GLN A 154 -18.92 5.29 7.55
CA GLN A 154 -19.93 4.29 7.90
C GLN A 154 -19.97 3.18 6.86
N ARG A 155 -20.04 1.95 7.32
CA ARG A 155 -20.11 0.76 6.48
C ARG A 155 -21.13 -0.20 7.09
N ASP A 156 -22.09 -0.59 6.27
CA ASP A 156 -23.10 -1.56 6.65
C ASP A 156 -22.98 -2.80 5.77
N ARG A 157 -22.92 -3.97 6.40
CA ARG A 157 -22.77 -5.27 5.72
C ARG A 157 -23.94 -5.57 4.82
N ALA A 158 -25.17 -5.37 5.32
CA ALA A 158 -26.37 -5.71 4.58
C ALA A 158 -26.54 -4.79 3.36
N ASP A 159 -26.26 -3.49 3.52
CA ASP A 159 -26.28 -2.51 2.43
C ASP A 159 -25.23 -2.85 1.35
N LEU A 160 -24.00 -3.18 1.75
CA LEU A 160 -22.96 -3.57 0.80
C LEU A 160 -23.36 -4.82 0.00
N LEU A 161 -23.82 -5.87 0.68
CA LEU A 161 -24.24 -7.11 0.03
C LEU A 161 -25.44 -6.86 -0.89
N ALA A 162 -26.40 -6.03 -0.49
CA ALA A 162 -27.55 -5.68 -1.32
C ALA A 162 -27.14 -4.97 -2.62
N ARG A 163 -26.16 -4.06 -2.55
CA ARG A 163 -25.59 -3.41 -3.76
C ARG A 163 -24.91 -4.39 -4.70
N LEU A 164 -24.35 -5.48 -4.16
CA LEU A 164 -23.77 -6.57 -4.94
C LEU A 164 -24.82 -7.59 -5.44
N GLY A 165 -26.11 -7.38 -5.13
CA GLY A 165 -27.19 -8.32 -5.47
C GLY A 165 -27.16 -9.61 -4.63
N ILE A 166 -26.47 -9.59 -3.49
CA ILE A 166 -26.28 -10.75 -2.62
C ILE A 166 -27.17 -10.60 -1.39
N LYS A 167 -27.93 -11.65 -1.10
CA LYS A 167 -28.76 -11.69 0.12
C LYS A 167 -27.85 -11.91 1.33
N ASP A 168 -27.91 -11.01 2.31
CA ASP A 168 -27.20 -11.20 3.57
C ASP A 168 -27.66 -12.43 4.34
N GLN A 169 -26.73 -13.09 4.95
CA GLN A 169 -26.91 -14.24 5.85
C GLN A 169 -26.20 -13.90 7.17
N PRO A 170 -26.87 -13.23 8.13
CA PRO A 170 -26.22 -12.71 9.33
C PRO A 170 -25.48 -13.76 10.18
N ASP A 171 -25.97 -15.02 10.13
CA ASP A 171 -25.34 -16.14 10.84
C ASP A 171 -24.14 -16.74 10.11
N ALA A 172 -23.94 -16.42 8.84
CA ALA A 172 -22.80 -16.88 8.07
C ALA A 172 -21.57 -15.96 8.25
N LEU A 173 -20.38 -16.57 8.30
CA LEU A 173 -19.13 -15.84 8.20
C LEU A 173 -19.01 -15.19 6.82
N LEU A 174 -18.64 -13.94 6.76
CA LEU A 174 -18.35 -13.25 5.52
C LEU A 174 -16.84 -13.25 5.28
N LEU A 175 -16.43 -13.87 4.20
CA LEU A 175 -15.03 -14.01 3.79
C LEU A 175 -14.79 -13.26 2.49
N THR A 176 -13.56 -12.79 2.27
CA THR A 176 -13.08 -12.33 0.96
C THR A 176 -11.96 -13.21 0.48
N LEU A 177 -11.90 -13.54 -0.81
CA LEU A 177 -10.78 -14.28 -1.38
C LEU A 177 -10.10 -13.47 -2.48
N PHE A 178 -9.04 -12.74 -2.13
CA PHE A 178 -8.23 -11.98 -3.06
C PHE A 178 -6.78 -12.46 -2.99
N CYS A 179 -6.32 -13.18 -4.03
CA CYS A 179 -5.03 -13.84 -4.05
C CYS A 179 -4.36 -13.78 -5.42
N TYR A 180 -3.07 -14.07 -5.48
CA TYR A 180 -2.35 -14.33 -6.72
C TYR A 180 -2.63 -15.76 -7.20
N ARG A 181 -2.32 -16.02 -8.46
CA ARG A 181 -2.51 -17.35 -9.09
C ARG A 181 -1.70 -18.46 -8.40
N SER A 182 -0.59 -18.10 -7.76
CA SER A 182 0.27 -19.02 -7.02
C SER A 182 -0.30 -19.48 -5.68
N ALA A 183 -1.40 -18.87 -5.20
CA ALA A 183 -2.03 -19.30 -3.96
C ALA A 183 -2.52 -20.74 -4.05
N PRO A 184 -2.36 -21.54 -2.99
CA PRO A 184 -2.79 -22.94 -2.96
C PRO A 184 -4.33 -23.06 -2.75
N VAL A 185 -5.10 -22.44 -3.65
CA VAL A 185 -6.57 -22.36 -3.58
C VAL A 185 -7.20 -23.75 -3.57
N ALA A 186 -6.63 -24.72 -4.30
CA ALA A 186 -7.11 -26.10 -4.32
C ALA A 186 -7.09 -26.72 -2.91
N ALA A 187 -5.99 -26.55 -2.17
CA ALA A 187 -5.87 -27.07 -0.81
C ALA A 187 -6.87 -26.39 0.15
N LEU A 188 -7.10 -25.11 0.00
CA LEU A 188 -8.12 -24.38 0.76
C LEU A 188 -9.53 -24.93 0.50
N ILE A 189 -9.88 -25.19 -0.76
CA ILE A 189 -11.18 -25.75 -1.15
C ILE A 189 -11.36 -27.14 -0.53
N GLU A 190 -10.35 -27.99 -0.61
CA GLU A 190 -10.41 -29.34 -0.02
C GLU A 190 -10.52 -29.27 1.50
N ALA A 191 -9.82 -28.36 2.17
CA ALA A 191 -9.98 -28.12 3.59
C ALA A 191 -11.43 -27.72 3.95
N TRP A 192 -12.06 -26.83 3.18
CA TRP A 192 -13.45 -26.42 3.38
C TRP A 192 -14.44 -27.56 3.15
N LYS A 193 -14.20 -28.44 2.19
CA LYS A 193 -15.05 -29.62 1.95
C LYS A 193 -14.99 -30.64 3.09
N GLN A 194 -13.81 -30.80 3.69
CA GLN A 194 -13.55 -31.82 4.70
C GLN A 194 -13.85 -31.36 6.13
N THR A 195 -13.89 -30.04 6.36
CA THR A 195 -14.07 -29.50 7.71
C THR A 195 -15.52 -29.07 7.93
N PRO A 196 -16.27 -29.75 8.82
CA PRO A 196 -17.58 -29.26 9.23
C PRO A 196 -17.42 -27.99 10.05
N CYS A 197 -17.96 -26.89 9.59
CA CYS A 197 -17.96 -25.63 10.31
C CYS A 197 -19.25 -25.47 11.11
N LEU A 198 -19.17 -24.93 12.31
CA LEU A 198 -20.34 -24.62 13.14
C LEU A 198 -21.24 -23.55 12.51
N ARG A 199 -20.68 -22.74 11.62
CA ARG A 199 -21.39 -21.66 10.91
C ARG A 199 -21.16 -21.80 9.41
N PRO A 200 -22.21 -21.59 8.59
CA PRO A 200 -22.03 -21.46 7.15
C PRO A 200 -21.11 -20.24 6.86
N ALA A 201 -20.48 -20.23 5.69
CA ALA A 201 -19.66 -19.10 5.27
C ALA A 201 -20.04 -18.66 3.86
N LEU A 202 -19.99 -17.34 3.64
CA LEU A 202 -20.14 -16.68 2.36
C LEU A 202 -18.80 -16.09 1.98
N CYS A 203 -18.18 -16.59 0.92
CA CYS A 203 -16.88 -16.10 0.43
C CYS A 203 -17.09 -15.29 -0.84
N LEU A 204 -16.73 -14.01 -0.82
CA LEU A 204 -16.83 -13.12 -1.96
C LEU A 204 -15.54 -13.18 -2.79
N VAL A 205 -15.69 -13.42 -4.09
CA VAL A 205 -14.58 -13.68 -5.01
C VAL A 205 -14.50 -12.58 -6.06
N PRO A 206 -13.52 -11.67 -5.99
CA PRO A 206 -13.29 -10.68 -7.05
C PRO A 206 -12.88 -11.34 -8.38
N PRO A 207 -13.10 -10.67 -9.52
CA PRO A 207 -12.70 -11.18 -10.83
C PRO A 207 -11.16 -11.24 -10.96
N GLY A 208 -10.67 -12.01 -11.94
CA GLY A 208 -9.27 -12.22 -12.25
C GLY A 208 -8.69 -13.45 -11.55
N GLN A 209 -7.47 -13.36 -11.03
CA GLN A 209 -6.70 -14.52 -10.58
C GLN A 209 -7.42 -15.43 -9.56
N PRO A 210 -8.13 -14.92 -8.53
CA PRO A 210 -8.87 -15.79 -7.62
C PRO A 210 -10.04 -16.51 -8.31
N TYR A 211 -10.80 -15.82 -9.18
CA TYR A 211 -11.85 -16.43 -9.98
C TYR A 211 -11.30 -17.53 -10.88
N ASP A 212 -10.19 -17.25 -11.60
CA ASP A 212 -9.55 -18.20 -12.51
C ASP A 212 -9.07 -19.45 -11.76
N ALA A 213 -8.49 -19.29 -10.56
CA ALA A 213 -8.02 -20.40 -9.74
C ALA A 213 -9.18 -21.30 -9.27
N LEU A 214 -10.30 -20.69 -8.89
CA LEU A 214 -11.52 -21.44 -8.50
C LEU A 214 -12.13 -22.17 -9.69
N SER A 215 -12.27 -21.49 -10.85
CA SER A 215 -12.83 -22.11 -12.07
C SER A 215 -11.95 -23.26 -12.54
N ALA A 216 -10.64 -23.15 -12.44
CA ALA A 216 -9.73 -24.24 -12.81
C ALA A 216 -9.91 -25.50 -11.94
N HIS A 217 -10.30 -25.36 -10.67
CA HIS A 217 -10.44 -26.47 -9.74
C HIS A 217 -11.89 -26.96 -9.61
N LEU A 218 -12.89 -26.07 -9.62
CA LEU A 218 -14.30 -26.39 -9.42
C LEU A 218 -15.14 -26.37 -10.71
N GLY A 219 -14.56 -25.96 -11.85
CA GLY A 219 -15.28 -25.64 -13.08
C GLY A 219 -15.96 -24.27 -13.01
N GLU A 220 -16.71 -23.91 -14.08
CA GLU A 220 -17.41 -22.64 -14.13
C GLU A 220 -18.51 -22.56 -13.05
N PRO A 221 -18.75 -21.37 -12.46
CA PRO A 221 -19.75 -21.21 -11.43
C PRO A 221 -21.16 -21.41 -11.98
N SER A 222 -22.05 -21.95 -11.17
CA SER A 222 -23.48 -21.88 -11.41
C SER A 222 -23.98 -20.42 -11.28
N ALA A 223 -25.25 -20.17 -11.60
CA ALA A 223 -25.88 -18.87 -11.36
C ALA A 223 -25.83 -18.41 -9.89
N LYS A 224 -25.56 -19.34 -8.96
CA LYS A 224 -25.39 -19.07 -7.53
C LYS A 224 -23.94 -19.04 -7.08
N GLY A 225 -22.96 -19.25 -7.96
CA GLY A 225 -21.55 -19.40 -7.61
C GLY A 225 -21.14 -20.88 -7.43
N TRP A 226 -20.10 -21.11 -6.62
CA TRP A 226 -19.60 -22.44 -6.27
C TRP A 226 -19.95 -22.83 -4.83
N GLN A 227 -19.80 -24.12 -4.52
CA GLN A 227 -19.96 -24.64 -3.18
C GLN A 227 -18.76 -25.51 -2.80
N ALA A 228 -18.16 -25.24 -1.65
CA ALA A 228 -17.09 -26.04 -1.05
C ALA A 228 -17.43 -26.35 0.42
N GLY A 229 -17.97 -27.54 0.69
CA GLY A 229 -18.53 -27.88 2.00
C GLY A 229 -19.63 -26.90 2.42
N GLN A 230 -19.44 -26.21 3.54
CA GLN A 230 -20.38 -25.20 4.04
C GLN A 230 -20.05 -23.77 3.55
N VAL A 231 -19.01 -23.61 2.73
CA VAL A 231 -18.62 -22.32 2.17
C VAL A 231 -19.28 -22.12 0.80
N HIS A 232 -20.08 -21.08 0.70
CA HIS A 232 -20.67 -20.62 -0.56
C HIS A 232 -19.79 -19.53 -1.15
N LEU A 233 -19.17 -19.76 -2.32
CA LEU A 233 -18.30 -18.82 -3.00
C LEU A 233 -19.10 -18.08 -4.09
N VAL A 234 -19.14 -16.76 -3.99
CA VAL A 234 -19.94 -15.92 -4.88
C VAL A 234 -19.02 -14.98 -5.64
N PRO A 235 -18.98 -15.10 -6.99
CA PRO A 235 -18.30 -14.10 -7.82
C PRO A 235 -18.95 -12.72 -7.65
N ILE A 236 -18.11 -11.70 -7.49
CA ILE A 236 -18.56 -10.31 -7.40
C ILE A 236 -17.97 -9.49 -8.56
N PRO A 237 -18.57 -8.36 -8.93
CA PRO A 237 -18.00 -7.46 -9.92
C PRO A 237 -16.67 -6.86 -9.42
N PHE A 238 -15.90 -6.26 -10.34
CA PHE A 238 -14.74 -5.47 -9.96
C PHE A 238 -15.18 -4.28 -9.10
N LEU A 239 -14.51 -4.07 -7.98
CA LEU A 239 -14.80 -3.00 -7.03
C LEU A 239 -13.80 -1.86 -7.16
N SER A 240 -14.27 -0.62 -7.00
CA SER A 240 -13.37 0.50 -6.76
C SER A 240 -12.60 0.30 -5.44
N GLN A 241 -11.50 1.04 -5.27
CA GLN A 241 -10.73 0.97 -4.02
C GLN A 241 -11.59 1.23 -2.77
N GLU A 242 -12.49 2.21 -2.83
CA GLU A 242 -13.35 2.55 -1.69
C GLU A 242 -14.40 1.47 -1.39
N ALA A 243 -14.95 0.87 -2.44
CA ALA A 243 -15.89 -0.26 -2.28
C ALA A 243 -15.17 -1.50 -1.76
N TYR A 244 -13.94 -1.77 -2.22
CA TYR A 244 -13.13 -2.87 -1.72
C TYR A 244 -12.70 -2.67 -0.26
N ASP A 245 -12.31 -1.44 0.11
CA ASP A 245 -12.07 -1.09 1.52
C ASP A 245 -13.31 -1.41 2.37
N SER A 246 -14.49 -1.00 1.90
CA SER A 246 -15.73 -1.26 2.63
C SER A 246 -15.99 -2.75 2.80
N LEU A 247 -15.68 -3.55 1.78
CA LEU A 247 -15.78 -5.00 1.85
C LEU A 247 -14.85 -5.59 2.93
N LEU A 248 -13.58 -5.17 2.96
CA LEU A 248 -12.62 -5.65 3.97
C LEU A 248 -13.08 -5.33 5.41
N PHE A 249 -13.69 -4.16 5.62
CA PHE A 249 -14.15 -3.73 6.94
C PHE A 249 -15.38 -4.48 7.45
N VAL A 250 -16.27 -4.92 6.56
CA VAL A 250 -17.50 -5.64 6.95
C VAL A 250 -17.33 -7.16 6.97
N SER A 251 -16.24 -7.67 6.38
CA SER A 251 -15.94 -9.10 6.37
C SER A 251 -15.40 -9.57 7.71
N ASP A 252 -15.70 -10.83 8.05
CA ASP A 252 -15.23 -11.46 9.27
C ASP A 252 -13.79 -11.98 9.13
N PHE A 253 -13.38 -12.35 7.91
CA PHE A 253 -12.05 -12.86 7.61
C PHE A 253 -11.63 -12.51 6.18
N ASN A 254 -10.40 -12.02 5.96
CA ASN A 254 -9.94 -11.50 4.70
C ASN A 254 -8.73 -12.26 4.15
N PHE A 255 -8.80 -12.73 2.92
CA PHE A 255 -7.62 -13.10 2.16
C PHE A 255 -7.21 -11.89 1.32
N VAL A 256 -5.99 -11.42 1.49
CA VAL A 256 -5.44 -10.23 0.81
C VAL A 256 -4.08 -10.51 0.21
N ARG A 257 -3.68 -9.70 -0.79
CA ARG A 257 -2.42 -9.87 -1.49
C ARG A 257 -1.68 -8.56 -1.71
N GLY A 258 -0.38 -8.68 -2.03
CA GLY A 258 0.47 -7.55 -2.38
C GLY A 258 0.57 -6.54 -1.25
N GLU A 259 0.52 -5.25 -1.56
CA GLU A 259 0.75 -4.18 -0.59
C GLU A 259 -0.51 -3.39 -0.25
N ASP A 260 -1.25 -2.85 -1.24
CA ASP A 260 -2.41 -1.98 -0.96
C ASP A 260 -3.48 -2.71 -0.14
N SER A 261 -3.96 -3.87 -0.60
CA SER A 261 -5.00 -4.62 0.13
C SER A 261 -4.53 -5.14 1.49
N PHE A 262 -3.24 -5.44 1.64
CA PHE A 262 -2.62 -5.82 2.91
C PHE A 262 -2.65 -4.68 3.94
N ILE A 263 -2.29 -3.45 3.53
CA ILE A 263 -2.40 -2.27 4.38
C ILE A 263 -3.87 -2.04 4.79
N ARG A 264 -4.80 -2.18 3.85
CA ARG A 264 -6.23 -1.93 4.09
C ARG A 264 -6.85 -2.97 5.05
N ALA A 265 -6.46 -4.25 4.96
CA ALA A 265 -6.90 -5.29 5.89
C ALA A 265 -6.46 -4.99 7.34
N GLN A 266 -5.28 -4.43 7.53
CA GLN A 266 -4.80 -4.03 8.85
C GLN A 266 -5.64 -2.90 9.44
N TRP A 267 -6.03 -1.90 8.62
CA TRP A 267 -6.93 -0.83 9.03
C TRP A 267 -8.36 -1.32 9.28
N ALA A 268 -8.81 -2.36 8.60
CA ALA A 268 -10.09 -3.00 8.90
C ALA A 268 -10.13 -3.58 10.31
N GLY A 269 -8.98 -3.99 10.86
CA GLY A 269 -8.88 -4.60 12.19
C GLY A 269 -9.64 -5.91 12.27
N LYS A 270 -9.63 -6.66 11.18
CA LYS A 270 -10.21 -7.98 11.00
C LYS A 270 -9.10 -9.00 10.75
N PRO A 271 -9.28 -10.27 11.12
CA PRO A 271 -8.35 -11.33 10.78
C PRO A 271 -8.12 -11.44 9.28
N PHE A 272 -6.89 -11.76 8.89
CA PHE A 272 -6.56 -11.89 7.49
C PHE A 272 -5.44 -12.92 7.24
N VAL A 273 -5.43 -13.45 6.02
CA VAL A 273 -4.29 -14.15 5.42
C VAL A 273 -3.68 -13.24 4.37
N TRP A 274 -2.38 -13.01 4.46
CA TRP A 274 -1.65 -12.19 3.50
C TRP A 274 -0.85 -13.05 2.55
N GLN A 275 -1.01 -12.80 1.25
CA GLN A 275 -0.13 -13.31 0.22
C GLN A 275 0.79 -12.19 -0.26
N ALA A 276 2.07 -12.29 0.07
CA ALA A 276 3.07 -11.34 -0.40
C ALA A 276 3.31 -11.52 -1.92
N TYR A 277 3.70 -10.45 -2.60
CA TYR A 277 4.13 -10.55 -3.99
C TYR A 277 5.38 -11.43 -4.08
N GLN A 278 5.32 -12.48 -4.92
CA GLN A 278 6.43 -13.41 -5.07
C GLN A 278 7.66 -12.69 -5.64
N GLN A 279 8.80 -12.89 -4.99
CA GLN A 279 10.09 -12.31 -5.37
C GLN A 279 11.08 -13.42 -5.69
N ALA A 280 12.11 -13.10 -6.48
CA ALA A 280 13.19 -14.01 -6.75
C ALA A 280 13.84 -14.51 -5.45
N GLU A 281 14.35 -15.75 -5.47
CA GLU A 281 15.03 -16.39 -4.32
C GLU A 281 14.18 -16.44 -3.04
N ASN A 282 12.84 -16.43 -3.18
CA ASN A 282 11.88 -16.47 -2.07
C ASN A 282 12.06 -15.34 -1.04
N ALA A 283 12.59 -14.19 -1.44
CA ALA A 283 12.81 -13.04 -0.55
C ALA A 283 11.52 -12.55 0.15
N HIS A 284 10.36 -12.87 -0.39
CA HIS A 284 9.06 -12.58 0.24
C HIS A 284 8.82 -13.38 1.53
N HIS A 285 9.45 -14.55 1.74
CA HIS A 285 9.32 -15.31 2.99
C HIS A 285 9.87 -14.52 4.18
N ALA A 286 11.04 -13.88 4.02
CA ALA A 286 11.62 -13.03 5.08
C ALA A 286 10.68 -11.86 5.46
N LYS A 287 9.94 -11.32 4.50
CA LYS A 287 8.94 -10.25 4.77
C LYS A 287 7.77 -10.76 5.60
N ILE A 288 7.31 -11.99 5.35
CA ILE A 288 6.22 -12.62 6.10
C ILE A 288 6.66 -12.86 7.53
N ASP A 289 7.85 -13.46 7.73
CA ASP A 289 8.39 -13.73 9.06
C ASP A 289 8.63 -12.43 9.84
N ALA A 290 9.24 -11.42 9.23
CA ALA A 290 9.45 -10.11 9.86
C ALA A 290 8.12 -9.43 10.24
N PHE A 291 7.08 -9.57 9.43
CA PHE A 291 5.76 -9.06 9.78
C PHE A 291 5.12 -9.88 10.91
N ALA A 292 5.24 -11.21 10.88
CA ALA A 292 4.70 -12.09 11.91
C ALA A 292 5.33 -11.82 13.29
N GLU A 293 6.63 -11.52 13.35
CA GLU A 293 7.31 -11.13 14.61
C GLU A 293 6.69 -9.87 15.23
N ARG A 294 6.21 -8.93 14.42
CA ARG A 294 5.58 -7.70 14.87
C ARG A 294 4.09 -7.88 15.19
N TYR A 295 3.36 -8.53 14.31
CA TYR A 295 1.92 -8.76 14.42
C TYR A 295 1.55 -9.80 15.49
N ARG A 296 2.41 -10.83 15.67
CA ARG A 296 2.27 -11.95 16.62
C ARG A 296 0.95 -12.70 16.43
N PRO A 297 0.73 -13.28 15.25
CA PRO A 297 -0.48 -14.06 14.97
C PRO A 297 -0.54 -15.32 15.85
N HIS A 298 -1.75 -15.88 15.99
CA HIS A 298 -1.89 -17.23 16.53
C HIS A 298 -1.03 -18.22 15.72
N PRO A 299 -0.36 -19.22 16.35
CA PRO A 299 0.54 -20.15 15.64
C PRO A 299 -0.08 -20.80 14.39
N LEU A 300 -1.32 -21.28 14.47
CA LEU A 300 -2.01 -21.87 13.32
C LEU A 300 -2.26 -20.87 12.19
N LEU A 301 -2.47 -19.58 12.49
CA LEU A 301 -2.57 -18.54 11.47
C LEU A 301 -1.21 -18.26 10.82
N LEU A 302 -0.12 -18.29 11.59
CA LEU A 302 1.24 -18.14 11.06
C LEU A 302 1.60 -19.30 10.13
N ASP A 303 1.33 -20.52 10.54
CA ASP A 303 1.56 -21.71 9.70
C ASP A 303 0.75 -21.61 8.40
N PHE A 304 -0.50 -21.12 8.50
CA PHE A 304 -1.33 -20.90 7.33
C PHE A 304 -0.80 -19.77 6.43
N TRP A 305 -0.26 -18.66 6.97
CA TRP A 305 0.42 -17.63 6.17
C TRP A 305 1.61 -18.20 5.41
N ARG A 306 2.45 -19.00 6.08
CA ARG A 306 3.61 -19.66 5.46
C ARG A 306 3.19 -20.60 4.36
N PHE A 307 2.20 -21.45 4.62
CA PHE A 307 1.64 -22.34 3.60
C PHE A 307 1.07 -21.56 2.40
N TRP A 308 0.33 -20.49 2.66
CA TRP A 308 -0.28 -19.64 1.63
C TRP A 308 0.74 -18.94 0.73
N ASN A 309 1.96 -18.79 1.19
CA ASN A 309 3.09 -18.16 0.50
C ASN A 309 4.18 -19.16 0.08
N ASP A 310 3.89 -20.46 0.05
CA ASP A 310 4.84 -21.51 -0.35
C ASP A 310 6.11 -21.59 0.53
N ALA A 311 6.02 -21.15 1.79
CA ALA A 311 7.09 -21.24 2.78
C ALA A 311 6.94 -22.45 3.72
N GLU A 312 5.79 -23.09 3.71
CA GLU A 312 5.45 -24.31 4.44
C GLU A 312 4.71 -25.25 3.49
N HIS A 313 4.97 -26.55 3.56
CA HIS A 313 4.49 -27.54 2.59
C HIS A 313 3.61 -28.65 3.19
N ASP A 314 3.21 -28.54 4.48
CA ASP A 314 2.25 -29.49 5.06
C ASP A 314 0.83 -29.23 4.50
N GLU A 315 0.39 -30.12 3.65
CA GLU A 315 -0.93 -30.06 3.00
C GLU A 315 -2.10 -30.08 3.99
N ASN A 316 -1.89 -30.49 5.24
CA ASN A 316 -2.92 -30.45 6.28
C ASN A 316 -3.08 -29.05 6.91
N THR A 317 -2.14 -28.14 6.68
CA THR A 317 -2.14 -26.79 7.30
C THR A 317 -3.44 -26.05 7.11
N PRO A 318 -4.05 -25.93 5.90
CA PRO A 318 -5.33 -25.27 5.75
C PRO A 318 -6.46 -25.96 6.54
N GLY A 319 -6.47 -27.30 6.55
CA GLY A 319 -7.44 -28.11 7.28
C GLY A 319 -7.33 -27.89 8.79
N ASN A 320 -6.12 -27.93 9.34
CA ASN A 320 -5.86 -27.72 10.77
C ASN A 320 -6.29 -26.30 11.23
N PHE A 321 -5.94 -25.28 10.44
CA PHE A 321 -6.35 -23.91 10.73
C PHE A 321 -7.87 -23.77 10.68
N TRP A 322 -8.51 -24.26 9.62
CA TRP A 322 -9.93 -24.12 9.43
C TRP A 322 -10.75 -24.92 10.44
N GLN A 323 -10.29 -26.12 10.80
CA GLN A 323 -10.90 -26.93 11.85
C GLN A 323 -10.85 -26.20 13.21
N TRP A 324 -9.70 -25.62 13.56
CA TRP A 324 -9.56 -24.82 14.77
C TRP A 324 -10.47 -23.58 14.75
N LEU A 325 -10.49 -22.83 13.64
CA LEU A 325 -11.30 -21.63 13.50
C LEU A 325 -12.80 -21.91 13.61
N CYS A 326 -13.24 -23.10 13.15
CA CYS A 326 -14.63 -23.50 13.14
C CYS A 326 -15.08 -24.28 14.39
N ALA A 327 -14.13 -24.74 15.21
CA ALA A 327 -14.44 -25.54 16.40
C ALA A 327 -15.14 -24.73 17.51
N ASP A 328 -14.76 -23.47 17.65
CA ASP A 328 -15.33 -22.60 18.68
C ASP A 328 -15.33 -21.14 18.19
N ARG A 329 -16.33 -20.38 18.61
CA ARG A 329 -16.39 -18.93 18.38
C ARG A 329 -15.20 -18.18 19.00
N ALA A 330 -14.66 -18.69 20.09
CA ALA A 330 -13.50 -18.12 20.78
C ALA A 330 -12.26 -17.98 19.88
N ALA A 331 -12.08 -18.89 18.90
CA ALA A 331 -10.97 -18.82 17.94
C ALA A 331 -11.06 -17.56 17.06
N LEU A 332 -12.24 -17.24 16.56
CA LEU A 332 -12.44 -16.01 15.76
C LEU A 332 -12.32 -14.76 16.65
N ASP A 333 -12.88 -14.79 17.85
CA ASP A 333 -12.79 -13.67 18.81
C ASP A 333 -11.31 -13.39 19.19
N GLU A 334 -10.48 -14.43 19.32
CA GLU A 334 -9.03 -14.30 19.56
C GLU A 334 -8.31 -13.61 18.37
N LEU A 335 -8.61 -14.04 17.15
CA LEU A 335 -8.05 -13.41 15.95
C LEU A 335 -8.52 -11.97 15.80
N ASP A 336 -9.79 -11.69 16.05
CA ASP A 336 -10.34 -10.33 16.03
C ASP A 336 -9.62 -9.43 17.04
N LEU A 337 -9.41 -9.92 18.28
CA LEU A 337 -8.70 -9.17 19.32
C LEU A 337 -7.26 -8.87 18.90
N CYS A 338 -6.55 -9.84 18.32
CA CYS A 338 -5.20 -9.65 17.79
C CYS A 338 -5.19 -8.54 16.71
N ALA A 339 -6.09 -8.61 15.74
CA ALA A 339 -6.20 -7.63 14.65
C ALA A 339 -6.57 -6.23 15.17
N GLN A 340 -7.45 -6.13 16.14
CA GLN A 340 -7.84 -4.85 16.75
C GLN A 340 -6.70 -4.22 17.57
N ASN A 341 -5.96 -5.01 18.34
CA ASN A 341 -4.79 -4.56 19.09
C ASN A 341 -3.70 -4.05 18.12
N TRP A 342 -3.47 -4.77 17.02
CA TRP A 342 -2.54 -4.34 15.99
C TRP A 342 -2.98 -3.03 15.34
N ARG A 343 -4.24 -2.91 14.96
CA ARG A 343 -4.79 -1.65 14.45
C ARG A 343 -4.60 -0.50 15.42
N ALA A 344 -4.87 -0.71 16.73
CA ALA A 344 -4.67 0.30 17.76
C ALA A 344 -3.21 0.75 17.85
N TYR A 345 -2.26 -0.19 17.77
CA TYR A 345 -0.83 0.12 17.71
C TYR A 345 -0.47 0.98 16.50
N LEU A 346 -1.00 0.66 15.32
CA LEU A 346 -0.77 1.44 14.09
C LEU A 346 -1.41 2.85 14.16
N LEU A 347 -2.60 2.96 14.77
CA LEU A 347 -3.32 4.23 14.93
C LEU A 347 -2.58 5.23 15.83
N ALA A 348 -1.76 4.76 16.75
CA ALA A 348 -0.93 5.61 17.60
C ALA A 348 0.24 6.25 16.84
N GLN A 349 0.44 5.88 15.56
CA GLN A 349 1.52 6.39 14.74
C GLN A 349 1.00 7.38 13.69
N GLU A 350 1.89 8.28 13.27
CA GLU A 350 1.64 9.20 12.17
C GLU A 350 1.61 8.45 10.84
N ASP A 351 0.69 8.83 9.95
CA ASP A 351 0.52 8.21 8.62
C ASP A 351 1.64 8.57 7.64
N LEU A 352 1.72 7.82 6.54
CA LEU A 352 2.76 7.96 5.51
C LEU A 352 2.78 9.35 4.87
N ALA A 353 1.63 9.91 4.50
CA ALA A 353 1.56 11.20 3.83
C ALA A 353 2.02 12.33 4.75
N SER A 354 1.62 12.31 6.02
CA SER A 354 2.04 13.26 7.05
C SER A 354 3.56 13.21 7.25
N ARG A 355 4.14 12.00 7.39
CA ARG A 355 5.60 11.84 7.52
C ARG A 355 6.36 12.31 6.28
N LEU A 356 5.86 12.03 5.07
CA LEU A 356 6.44 12.54 3.83
C LEU A 356 6.46 14.06 3.78
N VAL A 357 5.34 14.70 4.13
CA VAL A 357 5.22 16.17 4.17
C VAL A 357 6.18 16.77 5.17
N GLY A 358 6.27 16.22 6.38
CA GLY A 358 7.22 16.64 7.42
C GLY A 358 8.66 16.51 6.95
N PHE A 359 9.05 15.36 6.44
CA PHE A 359 10.38 15.07 5.93
C PHE A 359 10.83 16.04 4.81
N CYS A 360 9.96 16.31 3.85
CA CYS A 360 10.24 17.26 2.77
C CYS A 360 10.32 18.70 3.27
N GLY A 361 9.44 19.08 4.21
CA GLY A 361 9.43 20.41 4.82
C GLY A 361 10.73 20.74 5.54
N GLU A 362 11.25 19.84 6.36
CA GLU A 362 12.53 20.01 7.08
C GLU A 362 13.71 20.20 6.12
N ARG A 363 13.75 19.44 5.03
CA ARG A 363 14.81 19.52 4.03
C ARG A 363 14.76 20.81 3.22
N GLN A 364 13.59 21.29 2.89
CA GLN A 364 13.42 22.59 2.24
C GLN A 364 13.87 23.72 3.16
N LEU A 365 13.47 23.74 4.42
CA LEU A 365 13.88 24.74 5.41
C LEU A 365 15.39 24.70 5.66
N GLY A 366 16.01 23.53 5.77
CA GLY A 366 17.45 23.38 5.94
C GLY A 366 18.27 23.92 4.76
N ARG A 367 17.72 23.88 3.54
CA ARG A 367 18.33 24.47 2.34
C ARG A 367 18.24 26.01 2.36
N TYR A 368 17.10 26.57 2.75
CA TYR A 368 16.94 28.03 2.91
C TYR A 368 17.95 28.61 3.91
N ARG A 369 18.12 27.98 5.06
CA ARG A 369 19.07 28.40 6.09
C ARG A 369 20.53 28.39 5.59
N ARG A 370 20.93 27.36 4.85
CA ARG A 370 22.29 27.28 4.26
C ARG A 370 22.48 28.29 3.13
N GLY A 371 21.48 28.56 2.31
CA GLY A 371 21.51 29.57 1.25
C GLY A 371 21.60 31.00 1.81
N SER A 372 20.88 31.28 2.91
CA SER A 372 20.96 32.57 3.63
C SER A 372 22.33 32.80 4.26
N ALA A 373 22.89 31.79 4.95
CA ALA A 373 24.22 31.89 5.55
C ALA A 373 25.34 32.06 4.51
N ALA A 374 25.22 31.40 3.34
CA ALA A 374 26.17 31.59 2.24
C ALA A 374 26.05 32.98 1.58
N GLY A 375 24.85 33.56 1.55
CA GLY A 375 24.61 34.92 1.06
C GLY A 375 25.15 35.99 2.00
N GLU A 376 25.08 35.81 3.31
CA GLU A 376 25.62 36.70 4.32
C GLU A 376 27.18 36.71 4.29
N LEU A 377 27.79 35.53 4.15
CA LEU A 377 29.25 35.42 4.01
C LEU A 377 29.78 36.03 2.69
N ALA A 378 29.01 35.99 1.61
CA ALA A 378 29.36 36.62 0.35
C ALA A 378 29.22 38.17 0.40
N ASN A 379 28.26 38.70 1.15
CA ASN A 379 28.10 40.12 1.37
C ASN A 379 29.20 40.73 2.30
N ASP A 380 29.62 40.01 3.34
CA ASP A 380 30.70 40.42 4.21
C ASP A 380 32.05 40.46 3.47
N SER A 381 32.29 39.51 2.55
CA SER A 381 33.50 39.53 1.73
C SER A 381 33.51 40.66 0.68
N ALA A 382 32.35 41.13 0.22
CA ALA A 382 32.23 42.26 -0.70
C ALA A 382 32.42 43.62 0.00
N HIS A 383 32.13 43.75 1.30
CA HIS A 383 32.34 44.96 2.07
C HIS A 383 33.80 45.15 2.55
N VAL A 384 34.59 44.07 2.64
CA VAL A 384 36.02 44.16 3.04
C VAL A 384 36.94 44.58 1.89
N SER A 385 36.50 44.49 0.62
CA SER A 385 37.31 44.88 -0.56
C SER A 385 37.17 46.35 -0.99
N SER A 386 36.32 47.15 -0.34
CA SER A 386 36.11 48.57 -0.74
C SER A 386 36.77 49.61 0.17
N THR A 387 37.61 49.19 1.15
CA THR A 387 38.27 50.13 2.10
C THR A 387 39.79 50.13 2.06
N SER A 388 40.41 49.82 0.91
CA SER A 388 41.88 50.02 0.73
C SER A 388 42.21 50.73 -0.56
N HIS A 389 41.83 52.01 -0.66
CA HIS A 389 42.49 52.96 -1.57
C HIS A 389 42.27 54.38 -1.04
N SER A 390 43.09 54.78 -0.10
CA SER A 390 43.52 56.22 0.11
C SER A 390 44.53 56.25 1.19
N CYS A 391 45.82 56.28 0.80
CA CYS A 391 46.87 57.13 1.38
C CYS A 391 48.22 56.81 0.72
N ARG A 392 48.62 57.78 -0.14
CA ARG A 392 49.99 58.14 -0.63
C ARG A 392 50.61 57.26 -1.70
#